data_af177eb4e37deb2feb7c46bb4ec3df36
#
_entry.id   af177eb4e37deb2feb7c46bb4ec3df36
#
_cell.length_a   1.000
_cell.length_b   1.000
_cell.length_c   1.000
_cell.angle_alpha   90.00
_cell.angle_beta   90.00
_cell.angle_gamma   90.00
#
_symmetry.space_group_name_H-M   'P 1'
#
loop_
_entity.id
_entity.type
_entity.pdbx_description
1 polymer ?
#
loop_
_entity_poly.entity_id
_entity_poly.type
_entity_poly.pdbx_seq_one_letter_code
_entity_poly.pdbx_strand_id
1 'polypeptide(L)'
;MTAMAPSPPATTERCRQLLQRWRRELQLSRREQGLLRGELTLLDRQLQRLDQRVLRIAVFGRVGVGKSSLINALVGQRLLETDVAHGSTRRQQAVPWPLNLDGLRRVELIDTPGIDEIDAAGRTRLATRVAMGVDLVLLVIDSDLTRCDRDALETLQASGKPVRLVLNRSDRWPEEQLPELLDSIRSRLPNDLPLTAVAAAPRQPMLDADGRVRSSAAPARVSNLKQQLIDQFQREGELLLALQSLRLADRFQQQRQHLRLQQHRRSAQGLIGRYAATKATAVAVNPLMALDLAGGLACDTGLVLQLCQLYGLPLTPSATRQLLQQLSGQNALLGGVQLGLGLLKQLLLLLVPVSGGASLAPAAPVALAQAALAVHASRRTGALVARQLLQVRGGQPGALLQRLEQRDPVVRHWIQRWQRRPQPDWQPLLP
;
A
#
# COMPACT_ATOMS: atom_id res chain seq x y z
N MET A 1 -11.47 32.77 13.62
CA MET A 1 -10.46 32.82 12.54
C MET A 1 -10.16 31.39 12.11
N THR A 2 -10.87 30.91 11.12
CA THR A 2 -10.72 29.54 10.59
C THR A 2 -9.44 29.53 9.75
N ALA A 3 -8.44 28.75 10.19
CA ALA A 3 -7.18 28.59 9.47
C ALA A 3 -7.49 28.03 8.06
N MET A 4 -7.21 28.84 7.06
CA MET A 4 -7.32 28.46 5.65
C MET A 4 -6.45 27.23 5.40
N ALA A 5 -7.08 26.11 5.04
CA ALA A 5 -6.37 24.91 4.64
C ALA A 5 -5.40 25.23 3.50
N PRO A 6 -4.17 24.66 3.48
CA PRO A 6 -3.23 24.92 2.40
C PRO A 6 -3.86 24.53 1.07
N SER A 7 -3.74 25.43 0.11
CA SER A 7 -4.36 25.30 -1.22
C SER A 7 -4.03 23.96 -1.86
N PRO A 8 -5.04 23.18 -2.33
CA PRO A 8 -4.87 21.86 -2.94
C PRO A 8 -3.75 21.76 -4.00
N PRO A 9 -3.53 22.79 -4.86
CA PRO A 9 -2.51 22.75 -5.90
C PRO A 9 -1.07 22.60 -5.38
N ALA A 10 -0.73 23.17 -4.22
CA ALA A 10 0.62 23.09 -3.67
C ALA A 10 0.95 21.67 -3.17
N THR A 11 -0.02 20.95 -2.63
CA THR A 11 0.13 19.56 -2.17
C THR A 11 0.31 18.60 -3.34
N THR A 12 -0.50 18.76 -4.38
CA THR A 12 -0.45 17.91 -5.59
C THR A 12 0.86 18.08 -6.36
N GLU A 13 1.28 19.31 -6.54
CA GLU A 13 2.55 19.61 -7.22
C GLU A 13 3.75 19.01 -6.45
N ARG A 14 3.75 19.11 -5.12
CA ARG A 14 4.75 18.44 -4.27
C ARG A 14 4.75 16.93 -4.45
N CYS A 15 3.58 16.32 -4.52
CA CYS A 15 3.45 14.87 -4.74
C CYS A 15 4.03 14.49 -6.11
N ARG A 16 3.72 15.25 -7.16
CA ARG A 16 4.21 15.03 -8.52
C ARG A 16 5.73 15.11 -8.58
N GLN A 17 6.31 16.19 -8.08
CA GLN A 17 7.76 16.41 -8.07
C GLN A 17 8.51 15.32 -7.30
N LEU A 18 8.00 14.94 -6.11
CA LEU A 18 8.59 13.86 -5.32
C LEU A 18 8.55 12.53 -6.07
N LEU A 19 7.39 12.18 -6.66
CA LEU A 19 7.22 10.92 -7.38
C LEU A 19 8.09 10.85 -8.63
N GLN A 20 8.20 11.94 -9.40
CA GLN A 20 9.09 12.02 -10.56
C GLN A 20 10.56 11.87 -10.15
N ARG A 21 10.98 12.57 -9.10
CA ARG A 21 12.34 12.45 -8.57
C ARG A 21 12.62 11.03 -8.08
N TRP A 22 11.73 10.48 -7.24
CA TRP A 22 11.84 9.13 -6.71
C TRP A 22 11.91 8.09 -7.83
N ARG A 23 11.08 8.22 -8.89
CA ARG A 23 11.09 7.30 -10.04
C ARG A 23 12.39 7.36 -10.82
N ARG A 24 12.99 8.54 -11.01
CA ARG A 24 14.30 8.72 -11.67
C ARG A 24 15.44 8.13 -10.86
N GLU A 25 15.39 8.26 -9.54
CA GLU A 25 16.40 7.73 -8.63
C GLU A 25 16.22 6.22 -8.36
N LEU A 26 15.12 5.61 -8.81
CA LEU A 26 14.82 4.21 -8.59
C LEU A 26 15.72 3.30 -9.42
N GLN A 27 16.74 2.72 -8.79
CA GLN A 27 17.62 1.74 -9.40
C GLN A 27 17.11 0.32 -9.12
N LEU A 28 16.85 -0.43 -10.18
CA LEU A 28 16.40 -1.81 -10.13
C LEU A 28 17.45 -2.72 -10.79
N SER A 29 17.79 -3.83 -10.13
CA SER A 29 18.58 -4.87 -10.75
C SER A 29 17.80 -5.55 -11.88
N ARG A 30 18.49 -6.23 -12.82
CA ARG A 30 17.83 -6.98 -13.91
C ARG A 30 16.83 -8.00 -13.38
N ARG A 31 17.14 -8.64 -12.26
CA ARG A 31 16.26 -9.61 -11.59
C ARG A 31 15.02 -8.95 -10.98
N GLU A 32 15.19 -7.81 -10.31
CA GLU A 32 14.05 -7.02 -9.78
C GLU A 32 13.14 -6.54 -10.91
N GLN A 33 13.72 -6.06 -12.02
CA GLN A 33 12.95 -5.64 -13.21
C GLN A 33 12.11 -6.78 -13.77
N GLY A 34 12.65 -7.99 -13.86
CA GLY A 34 11.92 -9.17 -14.33
C GLY A 34 10.76 -9.54 -13.40
N LEU A 35 11.02 -9.63 -12.09
CA LEU A 35 10.05 -10.07 -11.09
C LEU A 35 8.95 -9.03 -10.81
N LEU A 36 9.27 -7.73 -10.89
CA LEU A 36 8.33 -6.63 -10.62
C LEU A 36 7.83 -5.95 -11.91
N ARG A 37 7.99 -6.60 -13.07
CA ARG A 37 7.63 -6.01 -14.37
C ARG A 37 6.17 -5.56 -14.43
N GLY A 38 5.25 -6.36 -13.92
CA GLY A 38 3.83 -6.05 -13.91
C GLY A 38 3.50 -4.82 -13.08
N GLU A 39 4.02 -4.78 -11.85
CA GLU A 39 3.84 -3.69 -10.92
C GLU A 39 4.51 -2.40 -11.40
N LEU A 40 5.70 -2.52 -12.00
CA LEU A 40 6.41 -1.39 -12.59
C LEU A 40 5.62 -0.77 -13.74
N THR A 41 5.06 -1.60 -14.62
CA THR A 41 4.22 -1.12 -15.72
C THR A 41 2.96 -0.40 -15.22
N LEU A 42 2.31 -0.91 -14.17
CA LEU A 42 1.17 -0.25 -13.55
C LEU A 42 1.55 1.08 -12.93
N LEU A 43 2.68 1.12 -12.23
CA LEU A 43 3.23 2.33 -11.63
C LEU A 43 3.54 3.39 -12.70
N ASP A 44 4.26 3.03 -13.76
CA ASP A 44 4.62 3.96 -14.83
C ASP A 44 3.38 4.53 -15.53
N ARG A 45 2.35 3.72 -15.78
CA ARG A 45 1.06 4.19 -16.31
C ARG A 45 0.35 5.15 -15.36
N GLN A 46 0.41 4.89 -14.05
CA GLN A 46 -0.19 5.79 -13.05
C GLN A 46 0.56 7.13 -12.99
N LEU A 47 1.89 7.11 -12.99
CA LEU A 47 2.70 8.31 -13.00
C LEU A 47 2.48 9.13 -14.28
N GLN A 48 2.37 8.47 -15.44
CA GLN A 48 2.03 9.12 -16.70
C GLN A 48 0.65 9.80 -16.62
N ARG A 49 -0.36 9.16 -16.00
CA ARG A 49 -1.68 9.78 -15.81
C ARG A 49 -1.62 10.98 -14.86
N LEU A 50 -0.80 10.90 -13.81
CA LEU A 50 -0.57 12.03 -12.90
C LEU A 50 0.05 13.22 -13.65
N ASP A 51 1.03 12.99 -14.52
CA ASP A 51 1.64 14.03 -15.34
C ASP A 51 0.68 14.63 -16.36
N GLN A 52 -0.15 13.79 -16.96
CA GLN A 52 -1.18 14.19 -17.94
C GLN A 52 -2.46 14.73 -17.26
N ARG A 53 -2.57 14.66 -15.93
CA ARG A 53 -3.75 15.05 -15.14
C ARG A 53 -5.04 14.35 -15.60
N VAL A 54 -4.95 13.03 -15.82
CA VAL A 54 -6.04 12.15 -16.27
C VAL A 54 -6.59 11.35 -15.10
N LEU A 55 -7.83 11.63 -14.69
CA LEU A 55 -8.55 10.89 -13.67
C LEU A 55 -9.35 9.74 -14.29
N ARG A 56 -9.28 8.54 -13.74
CA ARG A 56 -10.04 7.37 -14.20
C ARG A 56 -11.02 6.88 -13.14
N ILE A 57 -12.25 6.62 -13.59
CA ILE A 57 -13.36 6.14 -12.76
C ILE A 57 -13.85 4.82 -13.35
N ALA A 58 -13.79 3.73 -12.60
CA ALA A 58 -14.40 2.48 -13.04
C ALA A 58 -15.88 2.45 -12.69
N VAL A 59 -16.69 1.97 -13.63
CA VAL A 59 -18.07 1.58 -13.37
C VAL A 59 -18.11 0.05 -13.29
N PHE A 60 -18.35 -0.48 -12.09
CA PHE A 60 -18.15 -1.87 -11.72
C PHE A 60 -19.45 -2.45 -11.14
N GLY A 61 -19.70 -3.74 -11.29
CA GLY A 61 -20.90 -4.41 -10.79
C GLY A 61 -21.29 -5.61 -11.62
N ARG A 62 -22.36 -6.29 -11.23
CA ARG A 62 -22.89 -7.50 -11.90
C ARG A 62 -23.27 -7.23 -13.36
N VAL A 63 -23.44 -8.31 -14.12
CA VAL A 63 -24.03 -8.25 -15.46
C VAL A 63 -25.46 -7.70 -15.35
N GLY A 64 -25.87 -6.93 -16.34
CA GLY A 64 -27.24 -6.46 -16.43
C GLY A 64 -27.61 -5.30 -15.48
N VAL A 65 -26.80 -4.90 -14.47
CA VAL A 65 -27.15 -3.77 -13.57
C VAL A 65 -27.15 -2.39 -14.25
N GLY A 66 -26.79 -2.32 -15.51
CA GLY A 66 -26.86 -1.08 -16.31
C GLY A 66 -25.62 -0.20 -16.25
N LYS A 67 -24.41 -0.78 -16.15
CA LYS A 67 -23.13 -0.05 -16.14
C LYS A 67 -22.93 0.83 -17.36
N SER A 68 -23.05 0.26 -18.56
CA SER A 68 -22.89 0.98 -19.83
C SER A 68 -23.97 2.04 -20.03
N SER A 69 -25.21 1.76 -19.57
CA SER A 69 -26.30 2.77 -19.57
C SER A 69 -25.96 3.93 -18.63
N LEU A 70 -25.39 3.66 -17.46
CA LEU A 70 -24.97 4.69 -16.51
C LEU A 70 -23.88 5.59 -17.11
N ILE A 71 -22.89 4.98 -17.78
CA ILE A 71 -21.82 5.75 -18.46
C ILE A 71 -22.43 6.65 -19.54
N ASN A 72 -23.29 6.09 -20.42
CA ASN A 72 -23.95 6.86 -21.46
C ASN A 72 -24.76 8.03 -20.87
N ALA A 73 -25.48 7.79 -19.80
CA ALA A 73 -26.30 8.82 -19.13
C ALA A 73 -25.45 9.92 -18.46
N LEU A 74 -24.33 9.55 -17.82
CA LEU A 74 -23.40 10.53 -17.22
C LEU A 74 -22.72 11.41 -18.26
N VAL A 75 -22.29 10.80 -19.39
CA VAL A 75 -21.69 11.53 -20.51
C VAL A 75 -22.72 12.34 -21.29
N GLY A 76 -23.97 11.90 -21.32
CA GLY A 76 -25.05 12.53 -22.10
C GLY A 76 -25.02 12.12 -23.58
N GLN A 77 -24.31 11.07 -23.93
CA GLN A 77 -24.20 10.55 -25.30
C GLN A 77 -24.22 9.01 -25.29
N ARG A 78 -24.78 8.41 -26.32
CA ARG A 78 -24.83 6.95 -26.49
C ARG A 78 -23.53 6.47 -27.16
N LEU A 79 -22.47 6.30 -26.35
CA LEU A 79 -21.15 5.87 -26.82
C LEU A 79 -20.92 4.35 -26.66
N LEU A 80 -21.61 3.73 -25.72
CA LEU A 80 -21.54 2.30 -25.46
C LEU A 80 -22.81 1.60 -25.91
N GLU A 81 -22.66 0.44 -26.54
CA GLU A 81 -23.79 -0.42 -26.85
C GLU A 81 -24.38 -0.98 -25.57
N THR A 82 -25.68 -0.83 -25.40
CA THR A 82 -26.44 -1.36 -24.27
C THR A 82 -27.31 -2.50 -24.79
N ASP A 83 -26.79 -3.72 -24.79
CA ASP A 83 -27.56 -4.87 -25.18
C ASP A 83 -28.37 -5.41 -24.00
N VAL A 84 -29.66 -5.67 -24.22
CA VAL A 84 -30.58 -6.21 -23.22
C VAL A 84 -30.36 -7.69 -23.01
N ALA A 85 -29.77 -8.38 -23.99
CA ALA A 85 -29.50 -9.81 -23.99
C ALA A 85 -28.01 -10.08 -23.87
N HIS A 86 -27.52 -10.25 -22.65
CA HIS A 86 -26.26 -10.87 -22.23
C HIS A 86 -24.93 -10.13 -22.52
N GLY A 87 -24.32 -9.59 -21.47
CA GLY A 87 -22.88 -9.46 -21.27
C GLY A 87 -22.05 -8.90 -22.44
N SER A 88 -22.46 -7.77 -23.06
CA SER A 88 -21.76 -7.22 -24.25
C SER A 88 -20.32 -6.74 -23.95
N THR A 89 -20.00 -6.41 -22.72
CA THR A 89 -18.70 -5.85 -22.35
C THR A 89 -17.71 -6.96 -21.98
N ARG A 90 -17.05 -7.56 -22.98
CA ARG A 90 -16.00 -8.57 -22.75
C ARG A 90 -14.63 -7.95 -22.43
N ARG A 91 -14.41 -6.67 -22.72
CA ARG A 91 -13.15 -5.95 -22.48
C ARG A 91 -13.43 -4.59 -21.86
N GLN A 92 -12.49 -4.13 -21.04
CA GLN A 92 -12.55 -2.77 -20.49
C GLN A 92 -12.49 -1.74 -21.60
N GLN A 93 -13.43 -0.79 -21.60
CA GLN A 93 -13.48 0.31 -22.55
C GLN A 93 -13.41 1.64 -21.79
N ALA A 94 -12.51 2.52 -22.21
CA ALA A 94 -12.38 3.86 -21.67
C ALA A 94 -13.23 4.84 -22.47
N VAL A 95 -14.12 5.57 -21.82
CA VAL A 95 -14.99 6.59 -22.41
C VAL A 95 -14.58 7.96 -21.85
N PRO A 96 -14.19 8.91 -22.69
CA PRO A 96 -13.91 10.26 -22.21
C PRO A 96 -15.18 10.94 -21.71
N TRP A 97 -15.11 11.55 -20.53
CA TRP A 97 -16.18 12.36 -20.00
C TRP A 97 -15.80 13.84 -20.17
N PRO A 98 -16.50 14.58 -21.05
CA PRO A 98 -16.17 15.96 -21.38
C PRO A 98 -16.57 16.91 -20.25
N LEU A 99 -15.74 16.94 -19.20
CA LEU A 99 -15.86 17.86 -18.07
C LEU A 99 -14.74 18.89 -18.13
N ASN A 100 -15.08 20.14 -17.86
CA ASN A 100 -14.10 21.19 -17.63
C ASN A 100 -13.90 21.35 -16.12
N LEU A 101 -12.79 20.84 -15.60
CA LEU A 101 -12.47 20.81 -14.18
C LEU A 101 -11.10 21.43 -13.94
N ASP A 102 -11.01 22.30 -12.95
CA ASP A 102 -9.75 22.90 -12.56
C ASP A 102 -8.77 21.81 -12.07
N GLY A 103 -7.52 21.87 -12.54
CA GLY A 103 -6.49 20.94 -12.15
C GLY A 103 -6.52 19.57 -12.84
N LEU A 104 -7.60 19.19 -13.52
CA LEU A 104 -7.71 17.96 -14.30
C LEU A 104 -7.83 18.28 -15.80
N ARG A 105 -7.05 17.59 -16.62
CA ARG A 105 -7.10 17.75 -18.08
C ARG A 105 -8.17 16.88 -18.72
N ARG A 106 -8.43 15.71 -18.14
CA ARG A 106 -9.41 14.75 -18.65
C ARG A 106 -9.92 13.83 -17.56
N VAL A 107 -11.19 13.47 -17.65
CA VAL A 107 -11.81 12.40 -16.86
C VAL A 107 -12.21 11.28 -17.82
N GLU A 108 -11.94 10.03 -17.45
CA GLU A 108 -12.29 8.84 -18.22
C GLU A 108 -13.17 7.91 -17.36
N LEU A 109 -14.32 7.50 -17.90
CA LEU A 109 -15.15 6.45 -17.35
C LEU A 109 -14.72 5.13 -17.97
N ILE A 110 -14.49 4.12 -17.13
CA ILE A 110 -14.06 2.80 -17.56
C ILE A 110 -15.23 1.82 -17.42
N ASP A 111 -15.77 1.36 -18.54
CA ASP A 111 -16.73 0.26 -18.51
C ASP A 111 -16.01 -1.06 -18.23
N THR A 112 -16.58 -1.89 -17.37
CA THR A 112 -15.96 -3.15 -16.94
C THR A 112 -16.87 -4.33 -17.21
N PRO A 113 -16.30 -5.54 -17.47
CA PRO A 113 -17.08 -6.77 -17.52
C PRO A 113 -17.87 -7.02 -16.22
N GLY A 114 -18.99 -7.73 -16.33
CA GLY A 114 -19.78 -8.13 -15.16
C GLY A 114 -19.04 -9.12 -14.26
N ILE A 115 -19.32 -9.06 -12.96
CA ILE A 115 -18.59 -9.84 -11.94
C ILE A 115 -19.20 -11.19 -11.60
N ASP A 116 -20.42 -11.46 -12.02
CA ASP A 116 -21.20 -12.66 -11.71
C ASP A 116 -21.00 -13.80 -12.73
N GLU A 117 -20.39 -13.52 -13.88
CA GLU A 117 -20.04 -14.54 -14.88
C GLU A 117 -18.78 -15.35 -14.55
N ILE A 118 -18.08 -15.02 -13.47
CA ILE A 118 -16.80 -15.62 -13.08
C ILE A 118 -16.86 -16.17 -11.66
N ASP A 119 -16.02 -17.16 -11.39
CA ASP A 119 -15.88 -17.76 -10.07
C ASP A 119 -15.37 -16.74 -9.01
N ALA A 120 -15.46 -17.08 -7.74
CA ALA A 120 -15.07 -16.18 -6.64
C ALA A 120 -13.60 -15.69 -6.76
N ALA A 121 -12.68 -16.57 -7.13
CA ALA A 121 -11.27 -16.23 -7.32
C ALA A 121 -11.06 -15.29 -8.53
N GLY A 122 -11.81 -15.50 -9.61
CA GLY A 122 -11.82 -14.63 -10.78
C GLY A 122 -12.38 -13.25 -10.46
N ARG A 123 -13.48 -13.17 -9.69
CA ARG A 123 -14.05 -11.89 -9.21
C ARG A 123 -13.04 -11.07 -8.44
N THR A 124 -12.37 -11.69 -7.46
CA THR A 124 -11.33 -11.03 -6.67
C THR A 124 -10.19 -10.52 -7.57
N ARG A 125 -9.75 -11.33 -8.53
CA ARG A 125 -8.71 -10.92 -9.51
C ARG A 125 -9.16 -9.77 -10.38
N LEU A 126 -10.40 -9.79 -10.87
CA LEU A 126 -10.96 -8.73 -11.71
C LEU A 126 -11.12 -7.43 -10.90
N ALA A 127 -11.72 -7.48 -9.71
CA ALA A 127 -11.89 -6.32 -8.83
C ALA A 127 -10.53 -5.69 -8.48
N THR A 128 -9.53 -6.51 -8.14
CA THR A 128 -8.17 -6.04 -7.86
C THR A 128 -7.53 -5.39 -9.10
N ARG A 129 -7.66 -6.00 -10.28
CA ARG A 129 -7.13 -5.45 -11.54
C ARG A 129 -7.78 -4.13 -11.90
N VAL A 130 -9.11 -4.04 -11.80
CA VAL A 130 -9.86 -2.79 -12.03
C VAL A 130 -9.40 -1.73 -11.05
N ALA A 131 -9.36 -2.05 -9.76
CA ALA A 131 -8.92 -1.13 -8.72
C ALA A 131 -7.51 -0.57 -8.98
N MET A 132 -6.57 -1.39 -9.47
CA MET A 132 -5.20 -0.92 -9.77
C MET A 132 -5.14 0.08 -10.93
N GLY A 133 -6.09 0.03 -11.86
CA GLY A 133 -6.09 0.85 -13.07
C GLY A 133 -6.83 2.17 -12.96
N VAL A 134 -7.53 2.46 -11.86
CA VAL A 134 -8.43 3.61 -11.69
C VAL A 134 -8.20 4.36 -10.39
N ASP A 135 -8.80 5.52 -10.26
CA ASP A 135 -8.65 6.41 -9.10
C ASP A 135 -9.88 6.39 -8.19
N LEU A 136 -11.08 6.13 -8.76
CA LEU A 136 -12.36 5.97 -8.07
C LEU A 136 -13.12 4.80 -8.68
N VAL A 137 -13.97 4.12 -7.90
CA VAL A 137 -14.87 3.06 -8.36
C VAL A 137 -16.32 3.43 -8.03
N LEU A 138 -17.18 3.39 -9.04
CA LEU A 138 -18.63 3.39 -8.89
C LEU A 138 -19.09 1.92 -8.89
N LEU A 139 -19.44 1.40 -7.72
CA LEU A 139 -20.02 0.06 -7.61
C LEU A 139 -21.54 0.17 -7.86
N VAL A 140 -21.99 -0.39 -8.97
CA VAL A 140 -23.38 -0.31 -9.43
C VAL A 140 -24.14 -1.56 -9.02
N ILE A 141 -25.26 -1.36 -8.35
CA ILE A 141 -26.24 -2.38 -7.99
C ILE A 141 -27.61 -1.97 -8.55
N ASP A 142 -28.56 -2.89 -8.69
CA ASP A 142 -29.93 -2.63 -9.18
C ASP A 142 -31.03 -3.15 -8.24
N SER A 143 -30.63 -3.65 -7.08
CA SER A 143 -31.49 -4.19 -6.04
C SER A 143 -30.76 -4.09 -4.69
N ASP A 144 -31.28 -4.74 -3.66
CA ASP A 144 -30.56 -4.90 -2.39
C ASP A 144 -29.21 -5.62 -2.58
N LEU A 145 -28.29 -5.44 -1.63
CA LEU A 145 -26.95 -6.00 -1.68
C LEU A 145 -26.95 -7.52 -1.72
N THR A 146 -26.48 -8.06 -2.82
CA THR A 146 -26.22 -9.50 -2.93
C THR A 146 -24.89 -9.86 -2.28
N ARG A 147 -24.66 -11.16 -2.04
CA ARG A 147 -23.35 -11.65 -1.57
C ARG A 147 -22.22 -11.27 -2.54
N CYS A 148 -22.49 -11.37 -3.85
CA CYS A 148 -21.54 -11.00 -4.89
C CYS A 148 -21.14 -9.51 -4.81
N ASP A 149 -22.11 -8.62 -4.58
CA ASP A 149 -21.86 -7.18 -4.45
C ASP A 149 -21.04 -6.86 -3.19
N ARG A 150 -21.30 -7.56 -2.09
CA ARG A 150 -20.58 -7.42 -0.83
C ARG A 150 -19.13 -7.88 -0.95
N ASP A 151 -18.89 -9.08 -1.50
CA ASP A 151 -17.55 -9.62 -1.74
C ASP A 151 -16.74 -8.68 -2.65
N ALA A 152 -17.39 -8.10 -3.66
CA ALA A 152 -16.79 -7.11 -4.54
C ALA A 152 -16.42 -5.82 -3.81
N LEU A 153 -17.36 -5.29 -2.99
CA LEU A 153 -17.11 -4.09 -2.18
C LEU A 153 -15.94 -4.30 -1.22
N GLU A 154 -15.91 -5.39 -0.48
CA GLU A 154 -14.81 -5.73 0.43
C GLU A 154 -13.47 -5.82 -0.31
N THR A 155 -13.43 -6.45 -1.47
CA THR A 155 -12.22 -6.55 -2.30
C THR A 155 -11.74 -5.18 -2.78
N LEU A 156 -12.65 -4.32 -3.22
CA LEU A 156 -12.34 -2.96 -3.68
C LEU A 156 -11.83 -2.10 -2.52
N GLN A 157 -12.47 -2.16 -1.36
CA GLN A 157 -12.04 -1.47 -0.14
C GLN A 157 -10.68 -1.98 0.34
N ALA A 158 -10.47 -3.31 0.38
CA ALA A 158 -9.17 -3.92 0.70
C ALA A 158 -8.06 -3.52 -0.28
N SER A 159 -8.42 -3.20 -1.54
CA SER A 159 -7.49 -2.61 -2.51
C SER A 159 -7.18 -1.15 -2.22
N GLY A 160 -7.93 -0.53 -1.29
CA GLY A 160 -7.79 0.85 -0.85
C GLY A 160 -8.18 1.87 -1.90
N LYS A 161 -9.18 1.54 -2.68
CA LYS A 161 -9.77 2.50 -3.61
C LYS A 161 -10.97 3.17 -2.99
N PRO A 162 -11.16 4.48 -3.24
CA PRO A 162 -12.43 5.11 -2.94
C PRO A 162 -13.53 4.44 -3.74
N VAL A 163 -14.61 4.07 -3.06
CA VAL A 163 -15.79 3.46 -3.67
C VAL A 163 -17.00 4.33 -3.40
N ARG A 164 -17.87 4.47 -4.40
CA ARG A 164 -19.23 5.01 -4.24
C ARG A 164 -20.21 3.94 -4.69
N LEU A 165 -21.23 3.70 -3.90
CA LEU A 165 -22.29 2.77 -4.27
C LEU A 165 -23.37 3.52 -5.05
N VAL A 166 -23.81 2.95 -6.16
CA VAL A 166 -24.83 3.52 -7.03
C VAL A 166 -25.96 2.51 -7.19
N LEU A 167 -27.13 2.81 -6.63
CA LEU A 167 -28.35 2.03 -6.87
C LEU A 167 -28.95 2.52 -8.20
N ASN A 168 -28.76 1.76 -9.27
CA ASN A 168 -29.34 2.03 -10.58
C ASN A 168 -30.75 1.42 -10.68
N ARG A 169 -31.50 1.83 -11.69
CA ARG A 169 -32.90 1.40 -11.90
C ARG A 169 -33.82 1.73 -10.73
N SER A 170 -33.59 2.86 -10.07
CA SER A 170 -34.46 3.34 -9.00
C SER A 170 -35.90 3.58 -9.44
N ASP A 171 -36.13 3.71 -10.75
CA ASP A 171 -37.44 3.81 -11.39
C ASP A 171 -38.31 2.53 -11.28
N ARG A 172 -37.70 1.39 -10.92
CA ARG A 172 -38.43 0.13 -10.71
C ARG A 172 -39.06 0.02 -9.32
N TRP A 173 -38.68 0.91 -8.41
CA TRP A 173 -39.15 0.90 -7.03
C TRP A 173 -40.18 2.01 -6.84
N PRO A 174 -41.34 1.72 -6.24
CA PRO A 174 -42.31 2.72 -5.82
C PRO A 174 -41.63 3.79 -4.94
N GLU A 175 -42.10 5.03 -5.05
CA GLU A 175 -41.52 6.15 -4.28
C GLU A 175 -41.54 5.90 -2.76
N GLU A 176 -42.53 5.16 -2.26
CA GLU A 176 -42.69 4.80 -0.85
C GLU A 176 -41.67 3.75 -0.40
N GLN A 177 -41.28 2.80 -1.27
CA GLN A 177 -40.41 1.67 -0.94
C GLN A 177 -38.90 2.00 -1.16
N LEU A 178 -38.61 2.98 -1.99
CA LEU A 178 -37.22 3.34 -2.29
C LEU A 178 -36.44 3.81 -1.03
N PRO A 179 -37.01 4.63 -0.12
CA PRO A 179 -36.32 5.00 1.12
C PRO A 179 -36.00 3.78 2.00
N GLU A 180 -36.95 2.86 2.17
CA GLU A 180 -36.77 1.63 2.97
C GLU A 180 -35.62 0.76 2.40
N LEU A 181 -35.59 0.59 1.07
CA LEU A 181 -34.48 -0.11 0.40
C LEU A 181 -33.14 0.59 0.63
N LEU A 182 -33.09 1.91 0.50
CA LEU A 182 -31.85 2.66 0.74
C LEU A 182 -31.37 2.53 2.18
N ASP A 183 -32.27 2.54 3.15
CA ASP A 183 -31.94 2.37 4.56
C ASP A 183 -31.51 0.93 4.87
N SER A 184 -32.16 -0.07 4.26
CA SER A 184 -31.72 -1.47 4.31
C SER A 184 -30.30 -1.63 3.78
N ILE A 185 -29.98 -1.03 2.65
CA ILE A 185 -28.63 -1.05 2.09
C ILE A 185 -27.64 -0.33 3.03
N ARG A 186 -27.97 0.88 3.49
CA ARG A 186 -27.11 1.69 4.38
C ARG A 186 -26.75 0.97 5.69
N SER A 187 -27.72 0.26 6.29
CA SER A 187 -27.49 -0.47 7.54
C SER A 187 -26.43 -1.56 7.46
N ARG A 188 -26.12 -2.03 6.24
CA ARG A 188 -25.14 -3.08 5.96
C ARG A 188 -23.84 -2.55 5.38
N LEU A 189 -23.75 -1.24 5.17
CA LEU A 189 -22.56 -0.57 4.65
C LEU A 189 -21.76 0.08 5.77
N PRO A 190 -20.45 0.32 5.58
CA PRO A 190 -19.70 1.24 6.42
C PRO A 190 -20.38 2.63 6.44
N ASN A 191 -20.48 3.25 7.61
CA ASN A 191 -21.24 4.49 7.85
C ASN A 191 -20.88 5.66 6.93
N ASP A 192 -19.70 5.65 6.32
CA ASP A 192 -19.18 6.74 5.51
C ASP A 192 -19.19 6.43 3.99
N LEU A 193 -19.75 5.29 3.56
CA LEU A 193 -19.79 4.92 2.15
C LEU A 193 -20.93 5.69 1.43
N PRO A 194 -20.62 6.57 0.45
CA PRO A 194 -21.65 7.30 -0.28
C PRO A 194 -22.53 6.35 -1.09
N LEU A 195 -23.84 6.46 -0.93
CA LEU A 195 -24.88 5.75 -1.70
C LEU A 195 -25.76 6.75 -2.42
N THR A 196 -25.94 6.59 -3.72
CA THR A 196 -26.79 7.44 -4.55
C THR A 196 -27.70 6.58 -5.43
N ALA A 197 -29.01 6.85 -5.40
CA ALA A 197 -29.97 6.22 -6.30
C ALA A 197 -30.08 6.97 -7.62
N VAL A 198 -30.14 6.25 -8.74
CA VAL A 198 -30.23 6.77 -10.10
C VAL A 198 -31.11 5.88 -10.98
N ALA A 199 -31.62 6.44 -12.08
CA ALA A 199 -32.24 5.71 -13.17
C ALA A 199 -31.53 6.10 -14.47
N ALA A 200 -30.55 5.28 -14.90
CA ALA A 200 -29.73 5.57 -16.06
C ALA A 200 -30.45 5.41 -17.41
N ALA A 201 -31.38 4.48 -17.47
CA ALA A 201 -32.22 4.23 -18.67
C ALA A 201 -33.64 3.87 -18.24
N PRO A 202 -34.38 4.81 -17.61
CA PRO A 202 -35.73 4.54 -17.16
C PRO A 202 -36.68 4.29 -18.33
N ARG A 203 -37.71 3.52 -18.06
CA ARG A 203 -38.77 3.23 -19.05
C ARG A 203 -40.12 3.53 -18.44
N GLN A 204 -41.01 4.08 -19.27
CA GLN A 204 -42.36 4.42 -18.89
C GLN A 204 -43.37 3.75 -19.82
N PRO A 205 -44.51 3.32 -19.29
CA PRO A 205 -45.59 2.83 -20.13
C PRO A 205 -46.18 3.98 -20.96
N MET A 206 -46.34 3.76 -22.24
CA MET A 206 -46.96 4.71 -23.16
C MET A 206 -48.03 3.95 -23.97
N LEU A 207 -49.19 4.57 -24.13
CA LEU A 207 -50.26 4.03 -25.01
C LEU A 207 -49.87 4.34 -26.46
N ASP A 208 -49.82 3.31 -27.30
CA ASP A 208 -49.65 3.46 -28.73
C ASP A 208 -50.98 3.89 -29.40
N ALA A 209 -50.94 4.34 -30.65
CA ALA A 209 -52.10 4.73 -31.43
C ALA A 209 -53.20 3.58 -31.48
N ASP A 210 -52.76 2.35 -31.34
CA ASP A 210 -53.64 1.16 -31.30
C ASP A 210 -54.19 0.84 -29.90
N GLY A 211 -54.02 1.70 -28.89
CA GLY A 211 -54.44 1.48 -27.51
C GLY A 211 -53.62 0.42 -26.74
N ARG A 212 -52.50 -0.04 -27.29
CA ARG A 212 -51.60 -1.01 -26.63
C ARG A 212 -50.58 -0.29 -25.75
N VAL A 213 -50.34 -0.82 -24.56
CA VAL A 213 -49.28 -0.31 -23.66
C VAL A 213 -47.92 -0.76 -24.17
N ARG A 214 -47.11 0.18 -24.63
CA ARG A 214 -45.69 -0.07 -25.00
C ARG A 214 -44.77 0.59 -23.98
N SER A 215 -43.61 -0.01 -23.80
CA SER A 215 -42.56 0.55 -22.95
C SER A 215 -41.72 1.52 -23.77
N SER A 216 -41.74 2.82 -23.45
CA SER A 216 -40.95 3.84 -24.07
C SER A 216 -39.78 4.29 -23.18
N ALA A 217 -38.70 4.82 -23.79
CA ALA A 217 -37.60 5.38 -23.05
C ALA A 217 -38.00 6.70 -22.37
N ALA A 218 -37.63 6.87 -21.12
CA ALA A 218 -37.81 8.13 -20.39
C ALA A 218 -36.43 8.81 -20.15
N PRO A 219 -36.40 10.11 -19.85
CA PRO A 219 -35.17 10.83 -19.56
C PRO A 219 -34.40 10.21 -18.38
N ALA A 220 -33.08 10.08 -18.52
CA ALA A 220 -32.22 9.57 -17.47
C ALA A 220 -32.26 10.46 -16.22
N ARG A 221 -32.39 9.86 -15.05
CA ARG A 221 -32.34 10.53 -13.73
C ARG A 221 -31.00 10.28 -13.06
N VAL A 222 -29.94 10.92 -13.54
CA VAL A 222 -28.56 10.80 -13.05
C VAL A 222 -27.96 12.13 -12.59
N SER A 223 -28.74 13.21 -12.66
CA SER A 223 -28.26 14.59 -12.40
C SER A 223 -27.66 14.76 -11.02
N ASN A 224 -28.26 14.17 -9.98
CA ASN A 224 -27.74 14.22 -8.61
C ASN A 224 -26.35 13.54 -8.49
N LEU A 225 -26.19 12.33 -9.02
CA LEU A 225 -24.90 11.64 -9.03
C LEU A 225 -23.87 12.42 -9.84
N LYS A 226 -24.26 12.91 -11.03
CA LYS A 226 -23.41 13.71 -11.90
C LYS A 226 -22.88 14.96 -11.17
N GLN A 227 -23.76 15.71 -10.52
CA GLN A 227 -23.37 16.90 -9.77
C GLN A 227 -22.47 16.59 -8.59
N GLN A 228 -22.78 15.58 -7.81
CA GLN A 228 -21.95 15.12 -6.69
C GLN A 228 -20.54 14.74 -7.14
N LEU A 229 -20.40 14.06 -8.29
CA LEU A 229 -19.11 13.69 -8.85
C LEU A 229 -18.34 14.93 -9.35
N ILE A 230 -19.01 15.85 -10.05
CA ILE A 230 -18.39 17.09 -10.52
C ILE A 230 -17.89 17.92 -9.33
N ASP A 231 -18.72 18.15 -8.33
CA ASP A 231 -18.37 18.91 -7.13
C ASP A 231 -17.19 18.28 -6.37
N GLN A 232 -17.17 16.94 -6.31
CA GLN A 232 -16.07 16.21 -5.69
C GLN A 232 -14.77 16.36 -6.48
N PHE A 233 -14.81 16.20 -7.80
CA PHE A 233 -13.61 16.30 -8.63
C PHE A 233 -13.09 17.72 -8.75
N GLN A 234 -13.95 18.70 -8.70
CA GLN A 234 -13.56 20.11 -8.71
C GLN A 234 -12.80 20.50 -7.44
N ARG A 235 -13.20 19.95 -6.29
CA ARG A 235 -12.54 20.21 -5.00
C ARG A 235 -11.31 19.33 -4.75
N GLU A 236 -11.36 18.07 -5.14
CA GLU A 236 -10.42 17.05 -4.66
C GLU A 236 -9.85 16.15 -5.77
N GLY A 237 -10.23 16.35 -7.03
CA GLY A 237 -9.89 15.41 -8.11
C GLY A 237 -8.39 15.29 -8.35
N GLU A 238 -7.69 16.41 -8.37
CA GLU A 238 -6.23 16.43 -8.52
C GLU A 238 -5.52 15.81 -7.31
N LEU A 239 -6.01 16.11 -6.11
CA LEU A 239 -5.50 15.51 -4.87
C LEU A 239 -5.71 14.00 -4.87
N LEU A 240 -6.90 13.52 -5.26
CA LEU A 240 -7.22 12.11 -5.35
C LEU A 240 -6.25 11.36 -6.27
N LEU A 241 -5.99 11.92 -7.47
CA LEU A 241 -5.03 11.37 -8.42
C LEU A 241 -3.61 11.30 -7.84
N ALA A 242 -3.17 12.35 -7.14
CA ALA A 242 -1.86 12.40 -6.50
C ALA A 242 -1.73 11.38 -5.36
N LEU A 243 -2.74 11.28 -4.49
CA LEU A 243 -2.76 10.33 -3.38
C LEU A 243 -2.77 8.87 -3.88
N GLN A 244 -3.52 8.56 -4.95
CA GLN A 244 -3.50 7.24 -5.56
C GLN A 244 -2.14 6.90 -6.15
N SER A 245 -1.47 7.87 -6.75
CA SER A 245 -0.12 7.70 -7.29
C SER A 245 0.92 7.46 -6.19
N LEU A 246 0.87 8.23 -5.11
CA LEU A 246 1.72 8.02 -3.93
C LEU A 246 1.53 6.63 -3.32
N ARG A 247 0.28 6.21 -3.19
CA ARG A 247 -0.04 4.91 -2.63
C ARG A 247 0.47 3.75 -3.49
N LEU A 248 0.34 3.86 -4.82
CA LEU A 248 0.85 2.84 -5.73
C LEU A 248 2.37 2.77 -5.69
N ALA A 249 3.04 3.92 -5.63
CA ALA A 249 4.48 4.01 -5.49
C ALA A 249 4.99 3.43 -4.15
N ASP A 250 4.28 3.70 -3.05
CA ASP A 250 4.60 3.12 -1.74
C ASP A 250 4.44 1.60 -1.74
N ARG A 251 3.35 1.06 -2.34
CA ARG A 251 3.16 -0.39 -2.50
C ARG A 251 4.29 -1.02 -3.31
N PHE A 252 4.67 -0.41 -4.43
CA PHE A 252 5.78 -0.89 -5.23
C PHE A 252 7.07 -0.93 -4.42
N GLN A 253 7.35 0.10 -3.64
CA GLN A 253 8.52 0.15 -2.77
C GLN A 253 8.50 -0.96 -1.72
N GLN A 254 7.35 -1.23 -1.09
CA GLN A 254 7.18 -2.31 -0.12
C GLN A 254 7.42 -3.69 -0.76
N GLN A 255 6.86 -3.94 -1.95
CA GLN A 255 7.07 -5.20 -2.67
C GLN A 255 8.55 -5.40 -3.04
N ARG A 256 9.22 -4.34 -3.49
CA ARG A 256 10.66 -4.38 -3.78
C ARG A 256 11.47 -4.70 -2.53
N GLN A 257 11.14 -4.08 -1.39
CA GLN A 257 11.81 -4.37 -0.12
C GLN A 257 11.61 -5.82 0.31
N HIS A 258 10.36 -6.32 0.22
CA HIS A 258 10.03 -7.71 0.50
C HIS A 258 10.85 -8.68 -0.36
N LEU A 259 10.91 -8.42 -1.67
CA LEU A 259 11.70 -9.21 -2.61
C LEU A 259 13.19 -9.22 -2.24
N ARG A 260 13.77 -8.07 -1.89
CA ARG A 260 15.17 -7.98 -1.45
C ARG A 260 15.45 -8.78 -0.19
N LEU A 261 14.57 -8.68 0.81
CA LEU A 261 14.70 -9.47 2.04
C LEU A 261 14.65 -10.97 1.75
N GLN A 262 13.72 -11.42 0.92
CA GLN A 262 13.62 -12.83 0.54
C GLN A 262 14.87 -13.32 -0.21
N GLN A 263 15.32 -12.56 -1.20
CA GLN A 263 16.44 -12.96 -2.06
C GLN A 263 17.75 -13.03 -1.29
N HIS A 264 17.98 -12.09 -0.38
CA HIS A 264 19.26 -11.98 0.33
C HIS A 264 19.25 -12.63 1.71
N ARG A 265 18.15 -13.26 2.13
CA ARG A 265 18.03 -13.87 3.47
C ARG A 265 19.16 -14.82 3.78
N ARG A 266 19.43 -15.81 2.89
CA ARG A 266 20.50 -16.79 3.11
C ARG A 266 21.88 -16.14 3.16
N SER A 267 22.15 -15.20 2.26
CA SER A 267 23.42 -14.46 2.24
C SER A 267 23.60 -13.60 3.49
N ALA A 268 22.54 -12.96 3.97
CA ALA A 268 22.54 -12.21 5.21
C ALA A 268 22.82 -13.10 6.43
N GLN A 269 22.14 -14.26 6.51
CA GLN A 269 22.39 -15.25 7.57
C GLN A 269 23.84 -15.75 7.55
N GLY A 270 24.41 -16.00 6.36
CA GLY A 270 25.80 -16.41 6.21
C GLY A 270 26.78 -15.31 6.66
N LEU A 271 26.49 -14.04 6.35
CA LEU A 271 27.26 -12.89 6.84
C LEU A 271 27.21 -12.79 8.36
N ILE A 272 26.02 -12.81 8.93
CA ILE A 272 25.81 -12.75 10.39
C ILE A 272 26.53 -13.90 11.09
N GLY A 273 26.46 -15.11 10.55
CA GLY A 273 27.15 -16.29 11.09
C GLY A 273 28.67 -16.12 11.09
N ARG A 274 29.26 -15.64 10.00
CA ARG A 274 30.71 -15.37 9.93
C ARG A 274 31.16 -14.33 10.95
N TYR A 275 30.49 -13.19 11.02
CA TYR A 275 30.84 -12.15 11.99
C TYR A 275 30.60 -12.59 13.43
N ALA A 276 29.55 -13.36 13.68
CA ALA A 276 29.29 -13.95 14.99
C ALA A 276 30.39 -14.92 15.41
N ALA A 277 30.86 -15.78 14.50
CA ALA A 277 31.95 -16.71 14.77
C ALA A 277 33.27 -15.94 15.02
N THR A 278 33.61 -14.95 14.18
CA THR A 278 34.82 -14.13 14.39
C THR A 278 34.77 -13.41 15.74
N LYS A 279 33.62 -12.83 16.10
CA LYS A 279 33.44 -12.15 17.37
C LYS A 279 33.54 -13.12 18.57
N ALA A 280 32.92 -14.30 18.45
CA ALA A 280 32.98 -15.31 19.49
C ALA A 280 34.40 -15.87 19.72
N THR A 281 35.14 -16.13 18.64
CA THR A 281 36.55 -16.59 18.75
C THR A 281 37.47 -15.49 19.30
N ALA A 282 37.31 -14.24 18.88
CA ALA A 282 38.09 -13.13 19.42
C ALA A 282 37.88 -12.98 20.94
N VAL A 283 36.62 -13.02 21.40
CA VAL A 283 36.28 -12.93 22.83
C VAL A 283 36.79 -14.14 23.62
N ALA A 284 36.76 -15.35 23.03
CA ALA A 284 37.22 -16.55 23.71
C ALA A 284 38.75 -16.61 23.95
N VAL A 285 39.53 -16.07 22.98
CA VAL A 285 41.00 -16.17 22.97
C VAL A 285 41.65 -14.95 23.63
N ASN A 286 41.00 -13.77 23.66
CA ASN A 286 41.64 -12.54 24.10
C ASN A 286 41.52 -12.32 25.62
N PRO A 287 42.62 -12.14 26.36
CA PRO A 287 42.58 -11.89 27.79
C PRO A 287 42.36 -10.40 28.15
N LEU A 288 42.43 -9.50 27.16
CA LEU A 288 42.38 -8.05 27.41
C LEU A 288 41.00 -7.45 27.04
N MET A 289 40.29 -7.00 28.03
CA MET A 289 38.89 -6.54 27.98
C MET A 289 38.67 -5.29 27.13
N ALA A 290 39.65 -4.38 27.08
CA ALA A 290 39.61 -3.14 26.27
C ALA A 290 39.65 -3.45 24.75
N LEU A 291 40.42 -4.45 24.35
CA LEU A 291 40.51 -4.92 22.98
C LEU A 291 39.23 -5.66 22.54
N ASP A 292 38.56 -6.34 23.43
CA ASP A 292 37.27 -7.00 23.17
C ASP A 292 36.15 -6.00 22.82
N LEU A 293 36.08 -4.87 23.49
CA LEU A 293 35.12 -3.82 23.21
C LEU A 293 35.37 -3.13 21.85
N ALA A 294 36.61 -2.74 21.57
CA ALA A 294 37.02 -2.11 20.31
C ALA A 294 36.84 -3.06 19.12
N GLY A 295 37.28 -4.31 19.27
CA GLY A 295 37.11 -5.36 18.25
C GLY A 295 35.65 -5.72 18.00
N GLY A 296 34.81 -5.77 19.04
CA GLY A 296 33.37 -5.99 18.96
C GLY A 296 32.67 -4.90 18.16
N LEU A 297 32.99 -3.62 18.40
CA LEU A 297 32.43 -2.50 17.66
C LEU A 297 32.89 -2.47 16.19
N ALA A 298 34.16 -2.80 15.91
CA ALA A 298 34.68 -2.91 14.55
C ALA A 298 33.96 -4.02 13.77
N CYS A 299 33.75 -5.19 14.37
CA CYS A 299 32.98 -6.30 13.81
C CYS A 299 31.52 -5.91 13.53
N ASP A 300 30.85 -5.25 14.48
CA ASP A 300 29.46 -4.81 14.29
C ASP A 300 29.35 -3.76 13.18
N THR A 301 30.31 -2.83 13.12
CA THR A 301 30.37 -1.82 12.03
C THR A 301 30.59 -2.48 10.68
N GLY A 302 31.53 -3.43 10.57
CA GLY A 302 31.79 -4.18 9.35
C GLY A 302 30.57 -5.00 8.91
N LEU A 303 29.87 -5.67 9.83
CA LEU A 303 28.62 -6.38 9.56
C LEU A 303 27.56 -5.43 9.02
N VAL A 304 27.33 -4.27 9.66
CA VAL A 304 26.35 -3.25 9.22
C VAL A 304 26.67 -2.79 7.80
N LEU A 305 27.91 -2.45 7.50
CA LEU A 305 28.32 -1.99 6.18
C LEU A 305 28.08 -3.05 5.10
N GLN A 306 28.47 -4.30 5.34
CA GLN A 306 28.27 -5.39 4.39
C GLN A 306 26.78 -5.74 4.20
N LEU A 307 25.98 -5.70 5.26
CA LEU A 307 24.53 -5.89 5.14
C LEU A 307 23.87 -4.73 4.39
N CYS A 308 24.27 -3.49 4.62
CA CYS A 308 23.80 -2.34 3.85
C CYS A 308 24.14 -2.48 2.35
N GLN A 309 25.35 -2.93 2.01
CA GLN A 309 25.73 -3.22 0.62
C GLN A 309 24.88 -4.36 0.04
N LEU A 310 24.70 -5.45 0.78
CA LEU A 310 23.91 -6.61 0.36
C LEU A 310 22.46 -6.22 0.04
N TYR A 311 21.85 -5.38 0.88
CA TYR A 311 20.47 -4.89 0.69
C TYR A 311 20.35 -3.69 -0.24
N GLY A 312 21.48 -3.16 -0.76
CA GLY A 312 21.48 -1.97 -1.60
C GLY A 312 20.97 -0.72 -0.89
N LEU A 313 21.26 -0.59 0.40
CA LEU A 313 20.93 0.60 1.18
C LEU A 313 22.00 1.69 0.89
N PRO A 314 21.60 2.96 0.68
CA PRO A 314 22.56 4.03 0.49
C PRO A 314 23.34 4.25 1.80
N LEU A 315 24.65 4.12 1.73
CA LEU A 315 25.58 4.39 2.82
C LEU A 315 25.79 5.91 2.93
N THR A 316 24.79 6.64 3.38
CA THR A 316 24.99 8.07 3.71
C THR A 316 25.59 8.18 5.10
N PRO A 317 26.54 9.13 5.33
CA PRO A 317 27.18 9.31 6.64
C PRO A 317 26.18 9.49 7.78
N SER A 318 25.06 10.18 7.53
CA SER A 318 23.98 10.39 8.50
C SER A 318 23.23 9.10 8.84
N ALA A 319 22.91 8.26 7.84
CA ALA A 319 22.22 7.00 8.05
C ALA A 319 23.10 5.98 8.79
N THR A 320 24.38 5.93 8.44
CA THR A 320 25.37 5.08 9.12
C THR A 320 25.54 5.51 10.58
N ARG A 321 25.64 6.81 10.83
CA ARG A 321 25.75 7.36 12.21
C ARG A 321 24.50 7.04 13.05
N GLN A 322 23.29 7.19 12.51
CA GLN A 322 22.07 6.84 13.21
C GLN A 322 21.98 5.35 13.53
N LEU A 323 22.35 4.48 12.59
CA LEU A 323 22.43 3.03 12.81
C LEU A 323 23.42 2.68 13.92
N LEU A 324 24.63 3.27 13.89
CA LEU A 324 25.65 3.06 14.90
C LEU A 324 25.23 3.59 16.28
N GLN A 325 24.56 4.75 16.35
CA GLN A 325 24.01 5.27 17.60
C GLN A 325 22.91 4.38 18.19
N GLN A 326 22.02 3.86 17.36
CA GLN A 326 20.97 2.91 17.81
C GLN A 326 21.59 1.59 18.33
N LEU A 327 22.64 1.11 17.66
CA LEU A 327 23.38 -0.07 18.08
C LEU A 327 24.15 0.17 19.38
N SER A 328 24.80 1.33 19.53
CA SER A 328 25.55 1.69 20.76
C SER A 328 24.63 1.83 21.97
N GLY A 329 23.47 2.48 21.82
CA GLY A 329 22.51 2.64 22.89
C GLY A 329 21.88 1.31 23.36
N GLN A 330 21.68 0.36 22.43
CA GLN A 330 21.13 -0.97 22.77
C GLN A 330 22.21 -1.95 23.25
N ASN A 331 23.45 -1.77 22.80
CA ASN A 331 24.59 -2.59 23.23
C ASN A 331 25.14 -2.17 24.60
N ALA A 332 24.82 -0.97 25.09
CA ALA A 332 25.24 -0.51 26.41
C ALA A 332 24.74 -1.44 27.54
N LEU A 333 23.52 -1.96 27.45
CA LEU A 333 22.97 -2.94 28.39
C LEU A 333 23.65 -4.31 28.27
N LEU A 334 23.92 -4.76 27.04
CA LEU A 334 24.65 -6.02 26.77
C LEU A 334 26.14 -5.88 27.11
N GLY A 335 26.70 -4.68 26.91
CA GLY A 335 28.07 -4.34 27.30
C GLY A 335 28.30 -4.45 28.80
N GLY A 336 27.34 -4.06 29.64
CA GLY A 336 27.42 -4.24 31.09
C GLY A 336 27.53 -5.72 31.51
N VAL A 337 26.75 -6.61 30.89
CA VAL A 337 26.83 -8.05 31.13
C VAL A 337 28.14 -8.63 30.61
N GLN A 338 28.61 -8.21 29.43
CA GLN A 338 29.91 -8.61 28.90
C GLN A 338 31.08 -8.16 29.77
N LEU A 339 31.01 -6.93 30.30
CA LEU A 339 32.01 -6.42 31.25
C LEU A 339 32.03 -7.28 32.53
N GLY A 340 30.86 -7.63 33.10
CA GLY A 340 30.77 -8.47 34.27
C GLY A 340 31.35 -9.85 34.05
N LEU A 341 31.00 -10.50 32.94
CA LEU A 341 31.53 -11.82 32.55
C LEU A 341 33.03 -11.75 32.22
N GLY A 342 33.52 -10.67 31.60
CA GLY A 342 34.93 -10.43 31.32
C GLY A 342 35.75 -10.31 32.58
N LEU A 343 35.28 -9.54 33.57
CA LEU A 343 35.90 -9.42 34.88
C LEU A 343 35.95 -10.78 35.61
N LEU A 344 34.84 -11.54 35.60
CA LEU A 344 34.79 -12.84 36.20
C LEU A 344 35.80 -13.82 35.55
N LYS A 345 35.87 -13.84 34.22
CA LYS A 345 36.85 -14.66 33.46
C LYS A 345 38.28 -14.26 33.84
N GLN A 346 38.59 -12.98 33.92
CA GLN A 346 39.92 -12.50 34.26
C GLN A 346 40.33 -12.82 35.68
N LEU A 347 39.38 -12.75 36.62
CA LEU A 347 39.56 -13.12 38.00
C LEU A 347 39.82 -14.64 38.15
N LEU A 348 39.10 -15.45 37.40
CA LEU A 348 39.32 -16.93 37.35
C LEU A 348 40.67 -17.28 36.74
N LEU A 349 41.12 -16.55 35.70
CA LEU A 349 42.45 -16.77 35.08
C LEU A 349 43.59 -16.36 35.99
N LEU A 350 43.45 -15.28 36.79
CA LEU A 350 44.43 -14.85 37.77
C LEU A 350 44.63 -15.84 38.90
N LEU A 351 43.63 -16.65 39.21
CA LEU A 351 43.67 -17.72 40.22
C LEU A 351 44.33 -18.99 39.73
N VAL A 352 44.61 -19.17 38.43
CA VAL A 352 45.21 -20.36 37.84
C VAL A 352 46.55 -20.73 38.48
N PRO A 353 47.52 -19.81 38.70
CA PRO A 353 48.80 -20.13 39.32
C PRO A 353 48.66 -20.61 40.78
N VAL A 354 47.63 -20.11 41.51
CA VAL A 354 47.41 -20.41 42.92
C VAL A 354 46.63 -21.72 43.10
N SER A 355 45.74 -22.04 42.13
CA SER A 355 44.85 -23.20 42.17
C SER A 355 45.38 -24.44 41.45
N GLY A 356 46.63 -24.39 40.94
CA GLY A 356 47.20 -25.53 40.19
C GLY A 356 46.40 -25.92 38.94
N GLY A 357 45.67 -24.95 38.33
CA GLY A 357 44.85 -25.15 37.14
C GLY A 357 43.38 -25.49 37.41
N ALA A 358 42.95 -25.66 38.65
CA ALA A 358 41.56 -26.01 39.01
C ALA A 358 40.57 -24.88 38.64
N SER A 359 41.01 -23.62 38.52
CA SER A 359 40.20 -22.47 38.09
C SER A 359 39.98 -22.40 36.57
N LEU A 360 40.64 -23.22 35.75
CA LEU A 360 40.40 -23.33 34.33
C LEU A 360 39.05 -23.99 34.02
N ALA A 361 38.65 -24.97 34.84
CA ALA A 361 37.36 -25.65 34.67
C ALA A 361 36.15 -24.70 34.74
N PRO A 362 36.04 -23.75 35.71
CA PRO A 362 34.95 -22.76 35.74
C PRO A 362 35.12 -21.61 34.72
N ALA A 363 36.29 -21.42 34.12
CA ALA A 363 36.47 -20.38 33.08
C ALA A 363 35.86 -20.76 31.73
N ALA A 364 35.75 -22.04 31.43
CA ALA A 364 35.17 -22.55 30.19
C ALA A 364 33.65 -22.18 30.03
N PRO A 365 32.76 -22.34 31.05
CA PRO A 365 31.37 -21.90 30.95
C PRO A 365 31.24 -20.37 30.75
N VAL A 366 32.11 -19.58 31.36
CA VAL A 366 32.11 -18.13 31.19
C VAL A 366 32.48 -17.74 29.75
N ALA A 367 33.48 -18.37 29.16
CA ALA A 367 33.86 -18.14 27.76
C ALA A 367 32.73 -18.56 26.80
N LEU A 368 32.04 -19.66 27.06
CA LEU A 368 30.86 -20.09 26.30
C LEU A 368 29.71 -19.09 26.42
N ALA A 369 29.44 -18.57 27.61
CA ALA A 369 28.41 -17.52 27.81
C ALA A 369 28.75 -16.26 27.05
N GLN A 370 30.00 -15.80 27.04
CA GLN A 370 30.47 -14.65 26.27
C GLN A 370 30.32 -14.90 24.77
N ALA A 371 30.67 -16.10 24.27
CA ALA A 371 30.50 -16.46 22.87
C ALA A 371 29.04 -16.48 22.47
N ALA A 372 28.14 -17.00 23.31
CA ALA A 372 26.70 -16.98 23.07
C ALA A 372 26.13 -15.55 23.01
N LEU A 373 26.57 -14.66 23.90
CA LEU A 373 26.21 -13.24 23.86
C LEU A 373 26.69 -12.55 22.58
N ALA A 374 27.90 -12.84 22.12
CA ALA A 374 28.44 -12.30 20.87
C ALA A 374 27.61 -12.75 19.65
N VAL A 375 27.20 -14.02 19.61
CA VAL A 375 26.29 -14.55 18.56
C VAL A 375 24.94 -13.85 18.62
N HIS A 376 24.36 -13.70 19.82
CA HIS A 376 23.07 -13.02 20.01
C HIS A 376 23.14 -11.56 19.56
N ALA A 377 24.17 -10.83 19.95
CA ALA A 377 24.39 -9.44 19.53
C ALA A 377 24.47 -9.31 18.01
N SER A 378 25.25 -10.17 17.33
CA SER A 378 25.39 -10.14 15.88
C SER A 378 24.08 -10.44 15.14
N ARG A 379 23.27 -11.41 15.64
CA ARG A 379 21.92 -11.69 15.09
C ARG A 379 20.99 -10.48 15.27
N ARG A 380 21.03 -9.84 16.43
CA ARG A 380 20.23 -8.64 16.72
C ARG A 380 20.64 -7.48 15.79
N THR A 381 21.93 -7.26 15.60
CA THR A 381 22.46 -6.26 14.64
C THR A 381 21.95 -6.54 13.22
N GLY A 382 22.02 -7.79 12.77
CA GLY A 382 21.49 -8.19 11.47
C GLY A 382 19.99 -7.90 11.29
N ALA A 383 19.19 -8.23 12.29
CA ALA A 383 17.76 -7.95 12.28
C ALA A 383 17.45 -6.44 12.29
N LEU A 384 18.24 -5.63 13.01
CA LEU A 384 18.09 -4.16 13.00
C LEU A 384 18.39 -3.55 11.63
N VAL A 385 19.47 -3.97 10.98
CA VAL A 385 19.82 -3.49 9.62
C VAL A 385 18.74 -3.90 8.62
N ALA A 386 18.23 -5.13 8.69
CA ALA A 386 17.13 -5.57 7.84
C ALA A 386 15.85 -4.75 8.08
N ARG A 387 15.53 -4.40 9.34
CA ARG A 387 14.41 -3.49 9.66
C ARG A 387 14.61 -2.08 9.12
N GLN A 388 15.85 -1.56 9.07
CA GLN A 388 16.14 -0.26 8.46
C GLN A 388 15.78 -0.21 6.97
N LEU A 389 15.85 -1.34 6.26
CA LEU A 389 15.38 -1.44 4.88
C LEU A 389 13.87 -1.12 4.79
N LEU A 390 13.12 -1.48 5.83
CA LEU A 390 11.67 -1.29 5.90
C LEU A 390 11.26 0.09 6.41
N GLN A 391 12.19 0.86 7.00
CA GLN A 391 11.89 2.19 7.51
C GLN A 391 11.62 3.17 6.38
N VAL A 392 10.53 3.93 6.56
CA VAL A 392 10.11 4.97 5.61
C VAL A 392 11.00 6.19 5.76
N ARG A 393 11.79 6.50 4.72
CA ARG A 393 12.72 7.66 4.71
C ARG A 393 12.11 8.87 4.03
N GLY A 394 12.63 10.06 4.36
CA GLY A 394 12.07 11.35 3.95
C GLY A 394 11.88 11.59 2.44
N GLY A 395 12.63 10.89 1.57
CA GLY A 395 12.48 10.94 0.11
C GLY A 395 11.59 9.85 -0.49
N GLN A 396 10.94 9.02 0.33
CA GLN A 396 10.11 7.92 -0.13
C GLN A 396 8.62 8.31 -0.20
N PRO A 397 7.83 7.72 -1.13
CA PRO A 397 6.40 7.99 -1.26
C PRO A 397 5.61 7.82 0.04
N GLY A 398 5.88 6.74 0.79
CA GLY A 398 5.20 6.46 2.06
C GLY A 398 5.49 7.51 3.15
N ALA A 399 6.70 8.07 3.21
CA ALA A 399 7.01 9.15 4.16
C ALA A 399 6.24 10.43 3.87
N LEU A 400 6.07 10.76 2.58
CA LEU A 400 5.26 11.91 2.19
C LEU A 400 3.78 11.66 2.55
N LEU A 401 3.27 10.46 2.26
CA LEU A 401 1.90 10.09 2.58
C LEU A 401 1.62 10.23 4.09
N GLN A 402 2.49 9.72 4.95
CA GLN A 402 2.38 9.86 6.40
C GLN A 402 2.41 11.33 6.87
N ARG A 403 3.30 12.16 6.30
CA ARG A 403 3.35 13.58 6.64
C ARG A 403 2.09 14.33 6.21
N LEU A 404 1.55 14.01 5.05
CA LEU A 404 0.31 14.60 4.56
C LEU A 404 -0.88 14.17 5.42
N GLU A 405 -0.96 12.90 5.83
CA GLU A 405 -1.98 12.39 6.76
C GLU A 405 -1.99 13.16 8.09
N GLN A 406 -0.80 13.52 8.59
CA GLN A 406 -0.68 14.26 9.86
C GLN A 406 -1.07 15.74 9.73
N ARG A 407 -0.81 16.37 8.58
CA ARG A 407 -0.93 17.82 8.40
C ARG A 407 -2.21 18.27 7.73
N ASP A 408 -2.80 17.45 6.86
CA ASP A 408 -3.93 17.81 6.02
C ASP A 408 -5.17 17.00 6.40
N PRO A 409 -6.24 17.64 6.92
CA PRO A 409 -7.45 16.94 7.32
C PRO A 409 -8.18 16.26 6.16
N VAL A 410 -8.12 16.81 4.93
CA VAL A 410 -8.72 16.21 3.73
C VAL A 410 -7.97 14.94 3.35
N VAL A 411 -6.63 14.97 3.38
CA VAL A 411 -5.79 13.79 3.15
C VAL A 411 -6.07 12.72 4.22
N ARG A 412 -6.16 13.13 5.48
CA ARG A 412 -6.49 12.21 6.59
C ARG A 412 -7.83 11.53 6.37
N HIS A 413 -8.86 12.28 5.99
CA HIS A 413 -10.18 11.75 5.69
C HIS A 413 -10.14 10.70 4.55
N TRP A 414 -9.40 10.97 3.47
CA TRP A 414 -9.21 10.00 2.38
C TRP A 414 -8.44 8.74 2.82
N ILE A 415 -7.38 8.91 3.60
CA ILE A 415 -6.55 7.78 4.07
C ILE A 415 -7.31 6.91 5.07
N GLN A 416 -8.13 7.50 5.93
CA GLN A 416 -8.96 6.76 6.89
C GLN A 416 -10.02 5.89 6.21
N ARG A 417 -10.59 6.35 5.10
CA ARG A 417 -11.51 5.56 4.25
C ARG A 417 -10.82 4.43 3.51
N TRP A 418 -9.50 4.48 3.37
CA TRP A 418 -8.75 3.37 2.82
C TRP A 418 -8.50 2.35 3.92
N GLN A 419 -9.07 1.17 3.79
CA GLN A 419 -8.73 0.09 4.71
C GLN A 419 -7.20 -0.10 4.71
N ARG A 420 -6.61 0.03 5.89
CA ARG A 420 -5.20 -0.32 6.08
C ARG A 420 -5.11 -1.83 5.90
N ARG A 421 -4.45 -2.28 4.85
CA ARG A 421 -4.04 -3.69 4.81
C ARG A 421 -3.19 -3.97 6.03
N PRO A 422 -3.36 -5.12 6.69
CA PRO A 422 -2.41 -5.53 7.71
C PRO A 422 -1.01 -5.41 7.10
N GLN A 423 -0.10 -4.76 7.81
CA GLN A 423 1.29 -4.69 7.35
C GLN A 423 1.77 -6.13 7.18
N PRO A 424 2.50 -6.43 6.08
CA PRO A 424 3.06 -7.76 5.91
C PRO A 424 3.87 -8.13 7.14
N ASP A 425 3.70 -9.35 7.64
CA ASP A 425 4.58 -9.84 8.71
C ASP A 425 5.99 -10.00 8.13
N TRP A 426 6.87 -9.09 8.51
CA TRP A 426 8.26 -9.08 8.07
C TRP A 426 9.14 -9.99 8.93
N GLN A 427 8.65 -10.43 10.10
CA GLN A 427 9.45 -11.21 11.05
C GLN A 427 10.03 -12.50 10.43
N PRO A 428 9.27 -13.29 9.64
CA PRO A 428 9.82 -14.49 9.01
C PRO A 428 10.90 -14.21 7.97
N LEU A 429 11.01 -13.00 7.47
CA LEU A 429 11.97 -12.62 6.43
C LEU A 429 13.25 -11.99 6.98
N LEU A 430 13.25 -11.63 8.26
CA LEU A 430 14.44 -11.12 8.92
C LEU A 430 15.47 -12.25 9.05
N PRO A 431 16.76 -11.93 8.89
CA PRO A 431 17.84 -12.90 8.95
C PRO A 431 18.10 -13.41 10.38
#